data_db37bf7cb52d65dde36da9d6867ea3a0
#
_entry.id   db37bf7cb52d65dde36da9d6867ea3a0
#
_cell.length_a   1.000
_cell.length_b   1.000
_cell.length_c   1.000
_cell.angle_alpha   90.00
_cell.angle_beta   90.00
_cell.angle_gamma   90.00
#
_symmetry.space_group_name_H-M   'P 1'
#
loop_
_entity.id
_entity.type
_entity.pdbx_description
1 polymer ?
#
loop_
_entity_poly.entity_id
_entity_poly.type
_entity_poly.pdbx_seq_one_letter_code
_entity_poly.pdbx_strand_id
1 'polypeptide(L)'
;MKVFTTENIRNISLLGHRGSGKTTLVESILYVKDYIKRKGDVENGTTVSDFDKEEIRRIFSINTSLIPVEHNDVKLNFLDTPGYFDFVGEVVSALRVSASAVLVLDATAGVEVGTEKAWKLLEERKLPRIIFVNKMDKGYVNYPKLLAELKEKFGKKIAPFCIPIGEKDEFKGFVNVVDMVGRVFNGKECVDTPIPDDIDVSEVRNLLFEAIAETDEVLMDKYFAGEEFTKEEIVKGLHKGVVNGDIVPVMVGSAQQNIGIHTLLNYLELYM
;
A
#
# COMPACT_ATOMS: atom_id res chain seq x y z
N MET A 1 -2.52 -17.94 -22.18
CA MET A 1 -2.91 -17.31 -20.90
C MET A 1 -2.49 -18.27 -19.80
N LYS A 2 -1.70 -17.79 -18.84
CA LYS A 2 -1.26 -18.62 -17.69
C LYS A 2 -2.48 -19.01 -16.86
N VAL A 3 -2.57 -20.27 -16.45
CA VAL A 3 -3.65 -20.75 -15.58
C VAL A 3 -3.17 -20.64 -14.14
N PHE A 4 -3.95 -19.96 -13.29
CA PHE A 4 -3.67 -19.80 -11.88
C PHE A 4 -4.63 -20.68 -11.06
N THR A 5 -4.11 -21.31 -10.00
CA THR A 5 -4.95 -21.95 -8.99
C THR A 5 -5.61 -20.89 -8.11
N THR A 6 -6.70 -21.23 -7.43
CA THR A 6 -7.41 -20.30 -6.53
C THR A 6 -6.50 -19.71 -5.45
N GLU A 7 -5.55 -20.50 -4.95
CA GLU A 7 -4.57 -20.09 -3.94
C GLU A 7 -3.62 -19.01 -4.44
N ASN A 8 -3.43 -18.90 -5.76
CA ASN A 8 -2.55 -17.91 -6.40
C ASN A 8 -3.33 -16.75 -7.01
N ILE A 9 -4.59 -16.52 -6.61
CA ILE A 9 -5.39 -15.39 -7.04
C ILE A 9 -5.70 -14.51 -5.85
N ARG A 10 -5.47 -13.20 -5.98
CA ARG A 10 -5.80 -12.19 -4.96
C ARG A 10 -6.70 -11.12 -5.58
N ASN A 11 -7.88 -10.93 -5.02
CA ASN A 11 -8.75 -9.80 -5.36
C ASN A 11 -8.52 -8.69 -4.34
N ILE A 12 -8.08 -7.53 -4.81
CA ILE A 12 -7.58 -6.43 -3.98
C ILE A 12 -8.34 -5.17 -4.33
N SER A 13 -9.12 -4.63 -3.40
CA SER A 13 -9.79 -3.33 -3.59
C SER A 13 -8.85 -2.17 -3.29
N LEU A 14 -8.81 -1.18 -4.18
CA LEU A 14 -8.15 0.09 -3.93
C LEU A 14 -9.17 1.07 -3.34
N LEU A 15 -8.95 1.49 -2.11
CA LEU A 15 -9.81 2.39 -1.36
C LEU A 15 -9.08 3.68 -1.00
N GLY A 16 -9.82 4.72 -0.65
CA GLY A 16 -9.26 5.99 -0.22
C GLY A 16 -10.11 7.18 -0.67
N HIS A 17 -9.80 8.34 -0.13
CA HIS A 17 -10.50 9.58 -0.48
C HIS A 17 -10.35 9.90 -1.98
N ARG A 18 -11.26 10.74 -2.50
CA ARG A 18 -11.13 11.25 -3.89
C ARG A 18 -9.79 11.98 -4.04
N GLY A 19 -9.14 11.79 -5.20
CA GLY A 19 -7.86 12.44 -5.45
C GLY A 19 -6.65 11.84 -4.73
N SER A 20 -6.79 10.80 -3.89
CA SER A 20 -5.64 10.14 -3.26
C SER A 20 -4.69 9.44 -4.26
N GLY A 21 -5.14 9.23 -5.50
CA GLY A 21 -4.33 8.65 -6.58
C GLY A 21 -4.49 7.15 -6.78
N LYS A 22 -5.67 6.57 -6.46
CA LYS A 22 -5.99 5.16 -6.72
C LYS A 22 -5.82 4.79 -8.18
N THR A 23 -6.47 5.50 -9.08
CA THR A 23 -6.37 5.30 -10.54
C THR A 23 -4.94 5.52 -11.06
N THR A 24 -4.23 6.53 -10.54
CA THR A 24 -2.81 6.74 -10.87
C THR A 24 -1.93 5.58 -10.38
N LEU A 25 -2.28 4.96 -9.23
CA LEU A 25 -1.58 3.78 -8.73
C LEU A 25 -1.80 2.57 -9.64
N VAL A 26 -3.01 2.37 -10.15
CA VAL A 26 -3.31 1.34 -11.17
C VAL A 26 -2.49 1.55 -12.43
N GLU A 27 -2.47 2.77 -12.97
CA GLU A 27 -1.67 3.12 -14.14
C GLU A 27 -0.18 2.83 -13.93
N SER A 28 0.34 3.14 -12.73
CA SER A 28 1.72 2.84 -12.38
C SER A 28 2.00 1.34 -12.30
N ILE A 29 1.10 0.57 -11.71
CA ILE A 29 1.20 -0.90 -11.64
C ILE A 29 1.24 -1.49 -13.06
N LEU A 30 0.33 -1.07 -13.93
CA LEU A 30 0.27 -1.53 -15.32
C LEU A 30 1.54 -1.15 -16.10
N TYR A 31 2.05 0.07 -15.88
CA TYR A 31 3.27 0.55 -16.53
C TYR A 31 4.51 -0.22 -16.06
N VAL A 32 4.70 -0.37 -14.75
CA VAL A 32 5.85 -1.06 -14.15
C VAL A 32 5.87 -2.55 -14.51
N LYS A 33 4.69 -3.14 -14.77
CA LYS A 33 4.54 -4.53 -15.22
C LYS A 33 4.47 -4.70 -16.74
N ASP A 34 4.80 -3.65 -17.52
CA ASP A 34 4.83 -3.65 -18.99
C ASP A 34 3.50 -3.99 -19.68
N TYR A 35 2.35 -3.86 -18.98
CA TYR A 35 1.04 -4.02 -19.61
C TYR A 35 0.67 -2.85 -20.52
N ILE A 36 1.15 -1.65 -20.17
CA ILE A 36 1.00 -0.42 -20.98
C ILE A 36 2.37 0.20 -21.25
N LYS A 37 2.53 0.79 -22.44
CA LYS A 37 3.79 1.45 -22.85
C LYS A 37 3.91 2.89 -22.38
N ARG A 38 2.79 3.51 -22.01
CA ARG A 38 2.70 4.87 -21.51
C ARG A 38 1.61 4.90 -20.45
N LYS A 39 1.89 5.54 -19.31
CA LYS A 39 0.87 5.77 -18.29
C LYS A 39 -0.21 6.70 -18.82
N GLY A 40 -1.46 6.36 -18.57
CA GLY A 40 -2.57 7.27 -18.71
C GLY A 40 -2.55 8.36 -17.64
N ASP A 41 -3.33 9.39 -17.91
CA ASP A 41 -3.48 10.54 -17.04
C ASP A 41 -4.97 10.83 -16.82
N VAL A 42 -5.36 11.00 -15.55
CA VAL A 42 -6.76 11.20 -15.17
C VAL A 42 -7.30 12.50 -15.75
N GLU A 43 -6.52 13.59 -15.70
CA GLU A 43 -6.94 14.91 -16.18
C GLU A 43 -7.14 14.91 -17.70
N ASN A 44 -6.35 14.12 -18.41
CA ASN A 44 -6.46 13.97 -19.87
C ASN A 44 -7.44 12.86 -20.30
N GLY A 45 -8.06 12.13 -19.36
CA GLY A 45 -9.01 11.05 -19.64
C GLY A 45 -8.43 9.89 -20.44
N THR A 46 -7.17 9.53 -20.18
CA THR A 46 -6.42 8.51 -20.93
C THR A 46 -6.08 7.28 -20.11
N THR A 47 -6.63 7.15 -18.90
CA THR A 47 -6.42 6.01 -18.00
C THR A 47 -7.14 4.75 -18.50
N VAL A 48 -6.64 3.59 -18.12
CA VAL A 48 -7.24 2.30 -18.47
C VAL A 48 -8.53 2.04 -17.69
N SER A 49 -8.61 2.48 -16.44
CA SER A 49 -9.75 2.22 -15.55
C SER A 49 -10.92 3.17 -15.77
N ASP A 50 -10.68 4.46 -15.99
CA ASP A 50 -11.74 5.46 -16.22
C ASP A 50 -12.01 5.57 -17.73
N PHE A 51 -12.69 4.61 -18.32
CA PHE A 51 -12.98 4.54 -19.76
C PHE A 51 -14.40 4.99 -20.14
N ASP A 52 -15.30 5.15 -19.19
CA ASP A 52 -16.64 5.66 -19.43
C ASP A 52 -16.60 7.15 -19.78
N LYS A 53 -17.44 7.59 -20.73
CA LYS A 53 -17.48 8.99 -21.16
C LYS A 53 -17.83 9.97 -20.04
N GLU A 54 -18.63 9.55 -19.05
CA GLU A 54 -18.96 10.39 -17.91
C GLU A 54 -17.79 10.48 -16.93
N GLU A 55 -17.01 9.41 -16.72
CA GLU A 55 -15.80 9.43 -15.92
C GLU A 55 -14.76 10.37 -16.52
N ILE A 56 -14.51 10.25 -17.82
CA ILE A 56 -13.61 11.12 -18.57
C ILE A 56 -14.06 12.58 -18.48
N ARG A 57 -15.37 12.86 -18.72
CA ARG A 57 -15.91 14.21 -18.66
C ARG A 57 -15.82 14.86 -17.30
N ARG A 58 -16.02 14.05 -16.25
CA ARG A 58 -16.03 14.51 -14.84
C ARG A 58 -14.68 14.46 -14.16
N ILE A 59 -13.70 13.78 -14.78
CA ILE A 59 -12.34 13.60 -14.23
C ILE A 59 -12.36 12.86 -12.89
N PHE A 60 -13.21 11.84 -12.77
CA PHE A 60 -13.23 10.93 -11.62
C PHE A 60 -13.95 9.62 -11.91
N SER A 61 -13.58 8.56 -11.20
CA SER A 61 -14.16 7.23 -11.32
C SER A 61 -15.59 7.19 -10.75
N ILE A 62 -16.51 6.58 -11.49
CA ILE A 62 -17.91 6.35 -11.12
C ILE A 62 -18.15 4.87 -10.85
N ASN A 63 -17.60 4.01 -11.70
CA ASN A 63 -17.74 2.57 -11.64
C ASN A 63 -16.47 1.92 -11.08
N THR A 64 -16.59 0.69 -10.59
CA THR A 64 -15.43 -0.12 -10.23
C THR A 64 -14.84 -0.79 -11.46
N SER A 65 -13.55 -0.59 -11.72
CA SER A 65 -12.82 -1.24 -12.79
C SER A 65 -11.97 -2.40 -12.29
N LEU A 66 -12.01 -3.54 -13.00
CA LEU A 66 -11.22 -4.73 -12.69
C LEU A 66 -9.96 -4.78 -13.57
N ILE A 67 -8.80 -4.75 -12.91
CA ILE A 67 -7.50 -4.73 -13.57
C ILE A 67 -6.67 -5.94 -13.12
N PRO A 68 -6.55 -6.99 -13.96
CA PRO A 68 -5.74 -8.17 -13.65
C PRO A 68 -4.26 -7.91 -13.98
N VAL A 69 -3.38 -8.25 -13.05
CA VAL A 69 -1.92 -8.14 -13.19
C VAL A 69 -1.27 -9.43 -12.71
N GLU A 70 -0.32 -9.96 -13.47
CA GLU A 70 0.51 -11.08 -13.05
C GLU A 70 1.77 -10.56 -12.35
N HIS A 71 2.04 -11.09 -11.16
CA HIS A 71 3.24 -10.76 -10.40
C HIS A 71 3.83 -12.05 -9.82
N ASN A 72 5.05 -12.40 -10.26
CA ASN A 72 5.67 -13.70 -9.99
C ASN A 72 4.71 -14.84 -10.36
N ASP A 73 4.29 -15.67 -9.41
CA ASP A 73 3.37 -16.77 -9.63
C ASP A 73 1.93 -16.49 -9.14
N VAL A 74 1.63 -15.21 -8.83
CA VAL A 74 0.32 -14.78 -8.33
C VAL A 74 -0.38 -13.89 -9.35
N LYS A 75 -1.69 -14.03 -9.45
CA LYS A 75 -2.57 -13.12 -10.18
C LYS A 75 -3.23 -12.16 -9.21
N LEU A 76 -2.89 -10.89 -9.33
CA LEU A 76 -3.45 -9.79 -8.55
C LEU A 76 -4.56 -9.13 -9.37
N ASN A 77 -5.79 -9.23 -8.93
CA ASN A 77 -6.95 -8.56 -9.51
C ASN A 77 -7.22 -7.28 -8.72
N PHE A 78 -6.80 -6.14 -9.24
CA PHE A 78 -7.10 -4.85 -8.62
C PHE A 78 -8.50 -4.39 -9.00
N LEU A 79 -9.28 -4.01 -7.98
CA LEU A 79 -10.57 -3.37 -8.14
C LEU A 79 -10.37 -1.87 -7.82
N ASP A 80 -10.23 -1.05 -8.89
CA ASP A 80 -10.13 0.40 -8.75
C ASP A 80 -11.52 0.95 -8.45
N THR A 81 -11.72 1.46 -7.24
CA THR A 81 -13.04 1.89 -6.78
C THR A 81 -13.18 3.41 -6.78
N PRO A 82 -14.40 3.94 -6.99
CA PRO A 82 -14.68 5.36 -6.86
C PRO A 82 -14.29 5.93 -5.49
N GLY A 83 -13.75 7.16 -5.47
CA GLY A 83 -13.40 7.85 -4.23
C GLY A 83 -14.49 8.77 -3.68
N TYR A 84 -15.57 9.00 -4.43
CA TYR A 84 -16.70 9.78 -4.00
C TYR A 84 -17.72 8.93 -3.24
N PHE A 85 -18.31 9.49 -2.18
CA PHE A 85 -19.29 8.79 -1.34
C PHE A 85 -20.61 8.49 -2.04
N ASP A 86 -20.96 9.26 -3.04
CA ASP A 86 -22.15 9.05 -3.86
C ASP A 86 -22.13 7.67 -4.53
N PHE A 87 -20.96 7.10 -4.74
CA PHE A 87 -20.75 5.80 -5.36
C PHE A 87 -20.33 4.70 -4.36
N VAL A 88 -20.67 4.84 -3.08
CA VAL A 88 -20.31 3.86 -2.04
C VAL A 88 -20.85 2.46 -2.34
N GLY A 89 -21.93 2.32 -3.11
CA GLY A 89 -22.43 1.03 -3.58
C GLY A 89 -21.42 0.23 -4.37
N GLU A 90 -20.63 0.89 -5.22
CA GLU A 90 -19.51 0.30 -5.98
C GLU A 90 -18.43 -0.22 -5.02
N VAL A 91 -18.04 0.59 -4.04
CA VAL A 91 -17.06 0.22 -3.01
C VAL A 91 -17.52 -1.01 -2.24
N VAL A 92 -18.77 -1.03 -1.78
CA VAL A 92 -19.36 -2.15 -1.03
C VAL A 92 -19.40 -3.42 -1.89
N SER A 93 -19.73 -3.29 -3.17
CA SER A 93 -19.75 -4.42 -4.12
C SER A 93 -18.35 -4.99 -4.35
N ALA A 94 -17.35 -4.13 -4.56
CA ALA A 94 -15.94 -4.52 -4.70
C ALA A 94 -15.44 -5.25 -3.44
N LEU A 95 -15.73 -4.74 -2.26
CA LEU A 95 -15.31 -5.34 -0.99
C LEU A 95 -15.93 -6.73 -0.73
N ARG A 96 -17.05 -7.07 -1.36
CA ARG A 96 -17.66 -8.41 -1.21
C ARG A 96 -16.88 -9.52 -1.90
N VAL A 97 -16.08 -9.18 -2.89
CA VAL A 97 -15.30 -10.13 -3.68
C VAL A 97 -13.79 -9.99 -3.42
N SER A 98 -13.38 -9.04 -2.58
CA SER A 98 -11.98 -8.79 -2.24
C SER A 98 -11.52 -9.68 -1.09
N ALA A 99 -10.30 -10.19 -1.22
CA ALA A 99 -9.58 -10.90 -0.15
C ALA A 99 -8.83 -9.90 0.75
N SER A 100 -8.45 -8.74 0.21
CA SER A 100 -7.69 -7.70 0.90
C SER A 100 -7.90 -6.33 0.26
N ALA A 101 -7.30 -5.29 0.83
CA ALA A 101 -7.39 -3.94 0.30
C ALA A 101 -6.08 -3.14 0.43
N VAL A 102 -5.90 -2.18 -0.47
CA VAL A 102 -4.92 -1.10 -0.34
C VAL A 102 -5.66 0.20 -0.06
N LEU A 103 -5.43 0.78 1.09
CA LEU A 103 -5.95 2.09 1.46
C LEU A 103 -4.95 3.16 1.00
N VAL A 104 -5.28 3.84 -0.09
CA VAL A 104 -4.44 4.87 -0.69
C VAL A 104 -4.71 6.21 -0.03
N LEU A 105 -3.67 6.82 0.52
CA LEU A 105 -3.72 8.07 1.26
C LEU A 105 -2.83 9.12 0.56
N ASP A 106 -3.32 10.34 0.47
CA ASP A 106 -2.53 11.49 0.00
C ASP A 106 -1.65 12.00 1.14
N ALA A 107 -0.33 11.91 0.98
CA ALA A 107 0.64 12.31 1.99
C ALA A 107 0.51 13.78 2.41
N THR A 108 0.04 14.64 1.51
CA THR A 108 -0.10 16.08 1.76
C THR A 108 -1.38 16.43 2.49
N ALA A 109 -2.43 15.61 2.35
CA ALA A 109 -3.75 15.83 2.94
C ALA A 109 -3.93 15.11 4.29
N GLY A 110 -3.14 14.06 4.55
CA GLY A 110 -3.27 13.25 5.76
C GLY A 110 -4.54 12.38 5.76
N VAL A 111 -5.10 12.15 6.94
CA VAL A 111 -6.30 11.31 7.09
C VAL A 111 -7.56 12.12 6.80
N GLU A 112 -8.13 11.93 5.63
CA GLU A 112 -9.35 12.58 5.18
C GLU A 112 -10.60 11.76 5.54
N VAL A 113 -11.78 12.38 5.48
CA VAL A 113 -13.09 11.72 5.76
C VAL A 113 -13.29 10.46 4.93
N GLY A 114 -12.84 10.45 3.66
CA GLY A 114 -12.89 9.26 2.81
C GLY A 114 -12.02 8.12 3.30
N THR A 115 -10.87 8.44 3.85
CA THR A 115 -9.96 7.48 4.47
C THR A 115 -10.60 6.84 5.71
N GLU A 116 -11.21 7.65 6.58
CA GLU A 116 -11.90 7.14 7.79
C GLU A 116 -13.09 6.23 7.45
N LYS A 117 -13.89 6.63 6.45
CA LYS A 117 -15.04 5.80 6.00
C LYS A 117 -14.57 4.49 5.36
N ALA A 118 -13.53 4.53 4.52
CA ALA A 118 -12.94 3.33 3.94
C ALA A 118 -12.38 2.40 5.03
N TRP A 119 -11.67 2.97 6.00
CA TRP A 119 -11.19 2.22 7.16
C TRP A 119 -12.31 1.51 7.91
N LYS A 120 -13.40 2.20 8.22
CA LYS A 120 -14.57 1.63 8.89
C LYS A 120 -15.15 0.43 8.13
N LEU A 121 -15.31 0.55 6.80
CA LEU A 121 -15.79 -0.55 5.97
C LEU A 121 -14.85 -1.76 6.00
N LEU A 122 -13.52 -1.54 6.04
CA LEU A 122 -12.53 -2.61 6.15
C LEU A 122 -12.55 -3.27 7.52
N GLU A 123 -12.73 -2.50 8.62
CA GLU A 123 -12.90 -3.03 9.97
C GLU A 123 -14.15 -3.91 10.10
N GLU A 124 -15.30 -3.41 9.65
CA GLU A 124 -16.59 -4.13 9.69
C GLU A 124 -16.50 -5.48 8.96
N ARG A 125 -15.67 -5.57 7.93
CA ARG A 125 -15.49 -6.78 7.12
C ARG A 125 -14.29 -7.62 7.53
N LYS A 126 -13.48 -7.14 8.47
CA LYS A 126 -12.23 -7.77 8.92
C LYS A 126 -11.27 -8.07 7.75
N LEU A 127 -11.22 -7.19 6.77
CA LEU A 127 -10.36 -7.38 5.61
C LEU A 127 -8.91 -6.98 5.92
N PRO A 128 -7.95 -7.84 5.59
CA PRO A 128 -6.53 -7.48 5.58
C PRO A 128 -6.28 -6.25 4.71
N ARG A 129 -5.36 -5.38 5.13
CA ARG A 129 -5.11 -4.12 4.41
C ARG A 129 -3.69 -3.63 4.55
N ILE A 130 -3.23 -2.90 3.53
CA ILE A 130 -2.01 -2.10 3.53
C ILE A 130 -2.42 -0.64 3.35
N ILE A 131 -1.79 0.28 4.06
CA ILE A 131 -1.87 1.72 3.78
C ILE A 131 -0.73 2.08 2.83
N PHE A 132 -1.05 2.65 1.67
CA PHE A 132 -0.10 3.22 0.73
C PHE A 132 -0.17 4.74 0.79
N VAL A 133 0.81 5.35 1.45
CA VAL A 133 0.98 6.80 1.53
C VAL A 133 1.58 7.29 0.22
N ASN A 134 0.71 7.79 -0.64
CA ASN A 134 1.01 8.23 -2.00
C ASN A 134 1.36 9.72 -2.06
N LYS A 135 1.94 10.16 -3.17
CA LYS A 135 2.31 11.56 -3.45
C LYS A 135 3.38 12.13 -2.52
N MET A 136 4.30 11.27 -2.07
CA MET A 136 5.46 11.70 -1.28
C MET A 136 6.37 12.69 -2.02
N ASP A 137 6.26 12.74 -3.34
CA ASP A 137 6.93 13.68 -4.25
C ASP A 137 6.29 15.07 -4.28
N LYS A 138 5.13 15.28 -3.63
CA LYS A 138 4.40 16.56 -3.68
C LYS A 138 4.38 17.25 -2.32
N GLY A 139 4.67 18.56 -2.33
CA GLY A 139 4.54 19.39 -1.15
C GLY A 139 5.43 18.97 0.03
N TYR A 140 5.24 19.63 1.16
CA TYR A 140 5.93 19.27 2.40
C TYR A 140 5.13 18.19 3.14
N VAL A 141 5.74 17.03 3.33
CA VAL A 141 5.17 15.92 4.09
C VAL A 141 5.96 15.73 5.38
N ASN A 142 5.34 15.97 6.51
CA ASN A 142 5.92 15.59 7.80
C ASN A 142 5.51 14.15 8.11
N TYR A 143 6.32 13.20 7.68
CA TYR A 143 6.01 11.77 7.83
C TYR A 143 5.83 11.32 9.29
N PRO A 144 6.67 11.72 10.27
CA PRO A 144 6.44 11.40 11.68
C PRO A 144 5.08 11.88 12.20
N LYS A 145 4.66 13.11 11.83
CA LYS A 145 3.34 13.63 12.21
C LYS A 145 2.21 12.85 11.58
N LEU A 146 2.33 12.50 10.30
CA LEU A 146 1.35 11.69 9.59
C LEU A 146 1.22 10.29 10.23
N LEU A 147 2.35 9.67 10.60
CA LEU A 147 2.34 8.38 11.27
C LEU A 147 1.69 8.46 12.65
N ALA A 148 1.93 9.54 13.41
CA ALA A 148 1.26 9.78 14.68
C ALA A 148 -0.26 9.95 14.50
N GLU A 149 -0.71 10.69 13.49
CA GLU A 149 -2.13 10.84 13.14
C GLU A 149 -2.77 9.49 12.79
N LEU A 150 -2.09 8.67 11.99
CA LEU A 150 -2.56 7.31 11.65
C LEU A 150 -2.72 6.44 12.90
N LYS A 151 -1.74 6.49 13.82
CA LYS A 151 -1.81 5.74 15.09
C LYS A 151 -2.92 6.26 16.01
N GLU A 152 -3.12 7.56 16.08
CA GLU A 152 -4.19 8.18 16.88
C GLU A 152 -5.57 7.74 16.38
N LYS A 153 -5.80 7.76 15.06
CA LYS A 153 -7.11 7.46 14.46
C LYS A 153 -7.40 5.97 14.31
N PHE A 154 -6.38 5.15 14.02
CA PHE A 154 -6.55 3.74 13.64
C PHE A 154 -5.94 2.76 14.63
N GLY A 155 -5.29 3.26 15.67
CA GLY A 155 -4.76 2.46 16.76
C GLY A 155 -3.34 1.94 16.54
N LYS A 156 -2.86 1.23 17.55
CA LYS A 156 -1.48 0.74 17.63
C LYS A 156 -1.11 -0.34 16.61
N LYS A 157 -2.08 -0.92 15.92
CA LYS A 157 -1.85 -1.86 14.81
C LYS A 157 -1.19 -1.24 13.57
N ILE A 158 -1.07 0.09 13.52
CA ILE A 158 -0.38 0.81 12.45
C ILE A 158 1.12 0.59 12.57
N ALA A 159 1.71 -0.12 11.60
CA ALA A 159 3.11 -0.50 11.58
C ALA A 159 3.82 0.08 10.34
N PRO A 160 4.78 1.01 10.50
CA PRO A 160 5.52 1.54 9.37
C PRO A 160 6.53 0.51 8.86
N PHE A 161 6.34 0.09 7.59
CA PHE A 161 7.27 -0.81 6.89
C PHE A 161 8.31 -0.04 6.09
N CYS A 162 8.06 1.24 5.85
CA CYS A 162 8.93 2.11 5.07
C CYS A 162 9.09 3.46 5.74
N ILE A 163 10.32 4.00 5.70
CA ILE A 163 10.65 5.37 6.10
C ILE A 163 11.11 6.12 4.84
N PRO A 164 10.57 7.31 4.50
CA PRO A 164 10.95 8.03 3.29
C PRO A 164 12.41 8.47 3.30
N ILE A 165 13.04 8.46 2.13
CA ILE A 165 14.37 9.03 1.87
C ILE A 165 14.19 10.30 1.04
N GLY A 166 14.49 11.44 1.63
CA GLY A 166 14.28 12.76 1.06
C GLY A 166 12.83 13.24 1.19
N GLU A 167 12.61 14.50 0.87
CA GLU A 167 11.32 15.18 0.96
C GLU A 167 11.03 15.94 -0.32
N LYS A 168 9.75 16.14 -0.67
CA LYS A 168 9.30 16.88 -1.87
C LYS A 168 9.97 16.38 -3.15
N ASP A 169 10.56 17.31 -3.90
CA ASP A 169 11.29 17.04 -5.14
C ASP A 169 12.54 16.17 -4.90
N GLU A 170 13.03 16.09 -3.65
CA GLU A 170 14.15 15.24 -3.26
C GLU A 170 13.70 13.84 -2.78
N PHE A 171 12.38 13.56 -2.74
CA PHE A 171 11.90 12.22 -2.46
C PHE A 171 12.33 11.26 -3.54
N LYS A 172 13.29 10.40 -3.20
CA LYS A 172 13.91 9.47 -4.16
C LYS A 172 13.72 8.00 -3.82
N GLY A 173 13.09 7.71 -2.68
CA GLY A 173 12.91 6.33 -2.24
C GLY A 173 12.54 6.22 -0.77
N PHE A 174 12.85 5.09 -0.20
CA PHE A 174 12.51 4.78 1.20
C PHE A 174 13.47 3.74 1.78
N VAL A 175 13.60 3.74 3.09
CA VAL A 175 14.19 2.63 3.83
C VAL A 175 13.10 1.58 4.06
N ASN A 176 13.36 0.36 3.62
CA ASN A 176 12.54 -0.80 3.94
C ASN A 176 12.99 -1.34 5.32
N VAL A 177 12.15 -1.15 6.33
CA VAL A 177 12.46 -1.51 7.72
C VAL A 177 12.40 -3.02 7.93
N VAL A 178 11.61 -3.73 7.13
CA VAL A 178 11.51 -5.21 7.20
C VAL A 178 12.81 -5.85 6.71
N ASP A 179 13.28 -5.42 5.53
CA ASP A 179 14.48 -5.97 4.88
C ASP A 179 15.77 -5.30 5.35
N MET A 180 15.70 -4.18 6.09
CA MET A 180 16.83 -3.35 6.51
C MET A 180 17.71 -2.89 5.35
N VAL A 181 17.10 -2.31 4.34
CA VAL A 181 17.77 -1.82 3.13
C VAL A 181 17.12 -0.52 2.65
N GLY A 182 17.94 0.41 2.15
CA GLY A 182 17.47 1.57 1.41
C GLY A 182 17.02 1.14 0.01
N ARG A 183 15.93 1.73 -0.51
CA ARG A 183 15.44 1.52 -1.88
C ARG A 183 15.28 2.85 -2.57
N VAL A 184 16.19 3.15 -3.49
CA VAL A 184 16.28 4.43 -4.19
C VAL A 184 15.91 4.26 -5.66
N PHE A 185 15.07 5.16 -6.18
CA PHE A 185 14.65 5.16 -7.57
C PHE A 185 15.76 5.65 -8.49
N ASN A 186 16.11 4.86 -9.50
CA ASN A 186 17.19 5.15 -10.47
C ASN A 186 16.67 5.75 -11.79
N GLY A 187 15.39 6.14 -11.85
CA GLY A 187 14.72 6.60 -13.07
C GLY A 187 13.90 5.51 -13.78
N LYS A 188 14.08 4.24 -13.40
CA LYS A 188 13.35 3.09 -13.97
C LYS A 188 12.68 2.26 -12.87
N GLU A 189 13.45 1.91 -11.85
CA GLU A 189 13.02 1.06 -10.74
C GLU A 189 13.70 1.48 -9.45
N CYS A 190 13.21 1.00 -8.31
CA CYS A 190 13.91 1.17 -7.03
C CYS A 190 14.98 0.09 -6.89
N VAL A 191 16.22 0.52 -6.66
CA VAL A 191 17.38 -0.36 -6.44
C VAL A 191 17.77 -0.35 -4.96
N ASP A 192 18.29 -1.47 -4.50
CA ASP A 192 18.76 -1.62 -3.12
C ASP A 192 20.04 -0.82 -2.89
N THR A 193 20.07 -0.07 -1.80
CA THR A 193 21.19 0.76 -1.36
C THR A 193 21.40 0.60 0.15
N PRO A 194 22.57 0.94 0.69
CA PRO A 194 22.74 1.08 2.14
C PRO A 194 21.72 2.07 2.72
N ILE A 195 21.33 1.85 3.96
CA ILE A 195 20.51 2.83 4.71
C ILE A 195 21.33 4.11 4.89
N PRO A 196 20.78 5.30 4.58
CA PRO A 196 21.44 6.56 4.83
C PRO A 196 21.77 6.76 6.33
N ASP A 197 22.94 7.29 6.64
CA ASP A 197 23.44 7.45 8.03
C ASP A 197 22.57 8.41 8.88
N ASP A 198 21.83 9.29 8.23
CA ASP A 198 20.94 10.28 8.85
C ASP A 198 19.53 9.72 9.18
N ILE A 199 19.25 8.47 8.81
CA ILE A 199 17.95 7.82 9.08
C ILE A 199 18.11 6.78 10.19
N ASP A 200 17.58 7.09 11.37
CA ASP A 200 17.49 6.11 12.46
C ASP A 200 16.23 5.24 12.29
N VAL A 201 16.45 3.95 12.14
CA VAL A 201 15.39 2.94 11.97
C VAL A 201 15.09 2.16 13.26
N SER A 202 15.86 2.39 14.31
CA SER A 202 15.88 1.55 15.52
C SER A 202 14.52 1.53 16.22
N GLU A 203 13.91 2.69 16.43
CA GLU A 203 12.60 2.79 17.08
C GLU A 203 11.51 2.11 16.26
N VAL A 204 11.48 2.37 14.96
CA VAL A 204 10.47 1.81 14.05
C VAL A 204 10.62 0.30 13.94
N ARG A 205 11.86 -0.19 13.88
CA ARG A 205 12.14 -1.63 13.85
C ARG A 205 11.73 -2.34 15.15
N ASN A 206 12.00 -1.73 16.29
CA ASN A 206 11.58 -2.29 17.59
C ASN A 206 10.06 -2.39 17.68
N LEU A 207 9.32 -1.36 17.28
CA LEU A 207 7.85 -1.40 17.23
C LEU A 207 7.32 -2.49 16.28
N LEU A 208 7.99 -2.69 15.15
CA LEU A 208 7.63 -3.75 14.21
C LEU A 208 7.87 -5.14 14.82
N PHE A 209 8.98 -5.34 15.51
CA PHE A 209 9.32 -6.61 16.16
C PHE A 209 8.40 -6.93 17.34
N GLU A 210 8.01 -5.91 18.11
CA GLU A 210 6.98 -6.05 19.15
C GLU A 210 5.66 -6.52 18.55
N ALA A 211 5.20 -5.89 17.45
CA ALA A 211 3.99 -6.30 16.76
C ALA A 211 4.08 -7.73 16.18
N ILE A 212 5.24 -8.14 15.68
CA ILE A 212 5.49 -9.51 15.22
C ILE A 212 5.44 -10.50 16.39
N ALA A 213 6.08 -10.17 17.51
CA ALA A 213 6.10 -11.00 18.70
C ALA A 213 4.69 -11.27 19.24
N GLU A 214 3.80 -10.27 19.22
CA GLU A 214 2.39 -10.41 19.66
C GLU A 214 1.59 -11.42 18.81
N THR A 215 2.08 -11.85 17.63
CA THR A 215 1.36 -12.78 16.78
C THR A 215 1.51 -14.25 17.16
N ASP A 216 2.52 -14.61 17.97
CA ASP A 216 2.84 -16.01 18.30
C ASP A 216 3.60 -16.10 19.63
N GLU A 217 3.22 -17.06 20.51
CA GLU A 217 3.84 -17.23 21.83
C GLU A 217 5.35 -17.51 21.74
N VAL A 218 5.78 -18.30 20.76
CA VAL A 218 7.21 -18.61 20.57
C VAL A 218 8.00 -17.36 20.17
N LEU A 219 7.42 -16.51 19.32
CA LEU A 219 8.04 -15.24 18.93
C LEU A 219 8.07 -14.26 20.11
N MET A 220 7.05 -14.28 20.96
CA MET A 220 7.00 -13.47 22.17
C MET A 220 8.10 -13.87 23.15
N ASP A 221 8.30 -15.17 23.39
CA ASP A 221 9.36 -15.68 24.25
C ASP A 221 10.76 -15.28 23.76
N LYS A 222 11.00 -15.41 22.43
CA LYS A 222 12.25 -14.95 21.80
C LYS A 222 12.47 -13.45 21.96
N TYR A 223 11.43 -12.65 21.76
CA TYR A 223 11.52 -11.20 21.91
C TYR A 223 11.92 -10.80 23.34
N PHE A 224 11.31 -11.41 24.37
CA PHE A 224 11.67 -11.16 25.77
C PHE A 224 13.05 -11.71 26.13
N ALA A 225 13.51 -12.77 25.48
CA ALA A 225 14.88 -13.29 25.65
C ALA A 225 15.95 -12.41 24.95
N GLY A 226 15.53 -11.42 24.16
CA GLY A 226 16.45 -10.57 23.37
C GLY A 226 17.09 -11.31 22.18
N GLU A 227 16.45 -12.39 21.71
CA GLU A 227 16.91 -13.15 20.55
C GLU A 227 16.44 -12.50 19.24
N GLU A 228 17.28 -12.54 18.22
CA GLU A 228 16.92 -12.06 16.89
C GLU A 228 15.94 -13.02 16.18
N PHE A 229 14.99 -12.46 15.44
CA PHE A 229 14.11 -13.24 14.57
C PHE A 229 14.81 -13.59 13.26
N THR A 230 14.62 -14.82 12.80
CA THR A 230 15.03 -15.21 11.44
C THR A 230 14.14 -14.55 10.39
N LYS A 231 14.60 -14.51 9.15
CA LYS A 231 13.78 -13.95 8.04
C LYS A 231 12.46 -14.68 7.86
N GLU A 232 12.47 -16.00 8.01
CA GLU A 232 11.28 -16.86 7.92
C GLU A 232 10.28 -16.54 9.03
N GLU A 233 10.75 -16.32 10.25
CA GLU A 233 9.92 -15.92 11.40
C GLU A 233 9.30 -14.56 11.19
N ILE A 234 10.06 -13.58 10.69
CA ILE A 234 9.56 -12.24 10.36
C ILE A 234 8.45 -12.35 9.30
N VAL A 235 8.69 -13.04 8.19
CA VAL A 235 7.69 -13.19 7.11
C VAL A 235 6.43 -13.88 7.61
N LYS A 236 6.57 -14.98 8.37
CA LYS A 236 5.44 -15.73 8.92
C LYS A 236 4.64 -14.91 9.94
N GLY A 237 5.33 -14.21 10.84
CA GLY A 237 4.68 -13.35 11.84
C GLY A 237 3.95 -12.18 11.20
N LEU A 238 4.57 -11.50 10.22
CA LEU A 238 3.94 -10.43 9.45
C LEU A 238 2.73 -10.91 8.66
N HIS A 239 2.85 -12.05 7.95
CA HIS A 239 1.71 -12.62 7.22
C HIS A 239 0.54 -12.90 8.18
N LYS A 240 0.79 -13.57 9.31
CA LYS A 240 -0.24 -13.88 10.31
C LYS A 240 -0.87 -12.61 10.87
N GLY A 241 -0.05 -11.63 11.28
CA GLY A 241 -0.55 -10.37 11.83
C GLY A 241 -1.34 -9.52 10.83
N VAL A 242 -0.91 -9.49 9.56
CA VAL A 242 -1.61 -8.74 8.50
C VAL A 242 -2.93 -9.42 8.13
N VAL A 243 -2.94 -10.73 7.93
CA VAL A 243 -4.16 -11.49 7.59
C VAL A 243 -5.20 -11.40 8.70
N ASN A 244 -4.79 -11.43 9.96
CA ASN A 244 -5.70 -11.27 11.10
C ASN A 244 -6.14 -9.82 11.33
N GLY A 245 -5.47 -8.84 10.72
CA GLY A 245 -5.72 -7.42 10.92
C GLY A 245 -5.12 -6.83 12.20
N ASP A 246 -4.20 -7.55 12.84
CA ASP A 246 -3.45 -7.12 14.03
C ASP A 246 -2.31 -6.18 13.65
N ILE A 247 -1.75 -6.35 12.46
CA ILE A 247 -0.73 -5.50 11.86
C ILE A 247 -1.28 -4.87 10.58
N VAL A 248 -1.18 -3.55 10.47
CA VAL A 248 -1.51 -2.81 9.25
C VAL A 248 -0.24 -2.12 8.73
N PRO A 249 0.38 -2.67 7.67
CA PRO A 249 1.56 -2.09 7.06
C PRO A 249 1.31 -0.68 6.53
N VAL A 250 2.23 0.25 6.81
CA VAL A 250 2.27 1.57 6.21
C VAL A 250 3.47 1.66 5.29
N MET A 251 3.20 1.86 4.01
CA MET A 251 4.19 2.05 2.97
C MET A 251 4.15 3.47 2.44
N VAL A 252 5.27 3.96 1.94
CA VAL A 252 5.37 5.27 1.30
C VAL A 252 5.77 5.13 -0.16
N GLY A 253 5.29 6.05 -1.01
CA GLY A 253 5.65 6.04 -2.42
C GLY A 253 5.10 7.21 -3.22
N SER A 254 5.35 7.15 -4.51
CA SER A 254 4.77 8.04 -5.51
C SER A 254 4.30 7.23 -6.71
N ALA A 255 2.98 7.13 -6.87
CA ALA A 255 2.40 6.53 -8.05
C ALA A 255 2.78 7.31 -9.32
N GLN A 256 2.91 8.63 -9.24
CA GLN A 256 3.31 9.45 -10.38
C GLN A 256 4.73 9.12 -10.84
N GLN A 257 5.66 8.91 -9.93
CA GLN A 257 7.07 8.62 -10.21
C GLN A 257 7.41 7.12 -10.24
N ASN A 258 6.44 6.22 -10.01
CA ASN A 258 6.60 4.77 -9.89
C ASN A 258 7.46 4.31 -8.69
N ILE A 259 7.61 5.15 -7.67
CA ILE A 259 8.37 4.82 -6.47
C ILE A 259 7.50 3.98 -5.52
N GLY A 260 8.02 2.85 -5.05
CA GLY A 260 7.37 1.95 -4.10
C GLY A 260 6.43 0.91 -4.73
N ILE A 261 6.19 0.94 -6.04
CA ILE A 261 5.20 0.07 -6.71
C ILE A 261 5.61 -1.41 -6.65
N HIS A 262 6.86 -1.74 -6.99
CA HIS A 262 7.35 -3.13 -6.91
C HIS A 262 7.29 -3.67 -5.48
N THR A 263 7.65 -2.84 -4.50
CA THR A 263 7.60 -3.24 -3.09
C THR A 263 6.16 -3.48 -2.63
N LEU A 264 5.21 -2.64 -3.07
CA LEU A 264 3.78 -2.87 -2.82
C LEU A 264 3.32 -4.21 -3.40
N LEU A 265 3.66 -4.51 -4.65
CA LEU A 265 3.30 -5.78 -5.30
C LEU A 265 3.89 -6.99 -4.55
N ASN A 266 5.15 -6.92 -4.14
CA ASN A 266 5.79 -7.96 -3.34
C ASN A 266 5.08 -8.17 -1.98
N TYR A 267 4.67 -7.09 -1.33
CA TYR A 267 3.97 -7.19 -0.04
C TYR A 267 2.54 -7.71 -0.18
N LEU A 268 1.86 -7.38 -1.28
CA LEU A 268 0.56 -7.98 -1.61
C LEU A 268 0.67 -9.48 -1.89
N GLU A 269 1.76 -9.93 -2.48
CA GLU A 269 2.04 -11.36 -2.68
C GLU A 269 2.37 -12.07 -1.37
N LEU A 270 3.25 -11.49 -0.54
CA LEU A 270 3.80 -12.13 0.65
C LEU A 270 2.87 -12.13 1.86
N TYR A 271 2.06 -11.08 2.02
CA TYR A 271 1.32 -10.84 3.26
C TYR A 271 -0.21 -10.84 3.10
N MET A 272 -0.75 -11.01 1.88
CA MET A 272 -2.20 -10.93 1.64
C MET A 272 -2.84 -12.24 1.17
#